data_36629f0192ea5a6220f0f75772dcd231
#
_entry.id   36629f0192ea5a6220f0f75772dcd231
#
_cell.length_a   1.000
_cell.length_b   1.000
_cell.length_c   1.000
_cell.angle_alpha   90.00
_cell.angle_beta   90.00
_cell.angle_gamma   90.00
#
_symmetry.space_group_name_H-M   'P 1'
#
loop_
_entity.id
_entity.type
_entity.pdbx_description
1 polymer ?
#
loop_
_entity_poly.entity_id
_entity_poly.type
_entity_poly.pdbx_seq_one_letter_code
_entity_poly.pdbx_strand_id
1 'polypeptide(L)'
;VREGKSKTNPRSQKPFGHTPATFAVYIVGVVLEWATEQGGLAAIEKRNEAKAKSLYDAIDSSGGYYACPVEKASRSRMNVVYRIAGGNEEVEKQFAKDAAAAGLVGLPGHRSVGGMRASIYNAVTLEAVEALVNFMREFQRTHG
;
A
#
# COMPACT_ATOMS: atom_id res chain seq x y z
N VAL A 1 -14.61 55.88 -4.74
CA VAL A 1 -14.79 54.42 -4.55
C VAL A 1 -14.77 53.83 -5.95
N ARG A 2 -13.66 53.13 -6.34
CA ARG A 2 -13.58 52.39 -7.63
C ARG A 2 -14.03 50.97 -7.39
N GLU A 3 -15.16 50.61 -7.92
CA GLU A 3 -15.61 49.20 -8.02
C GLU A 3 -14.66 48.43 -8.95
N GLY A 4 -13.87 47.55 -8.36
CA GLY A 4 -13.04 46.58 -9.08
C GLY A 4 -13.90 45.51 -9.71
N LYS A 5 -14.24 45.61 -11.00
CA LYS A 5 -14.81 44.49 -11.76
C LYS A 5 -13.82 43.35 -11.79
N SER A 6 -14.07 42.29 -11.04
CA SER A 6 -13.38 41.02 -11.16
C SER A 6 -13.50 40.51 -12.60
N LYS A 7 -12.37 40.47 -13.32
CA LYS A 7 -12.29 39.82 -14.64
C LYS A 7 -12.37 38.31 -14.43
N THR A 8 -13.57 37.76 -14.45
CA THR A 8 -13.76 36.31 -14.53
C THR A 8 -13.12 35.78 -15.80
N ASN A 9 -12.19 34.84 -15.66
CA ASN A 9 -11.51 34.21 -16.79
C ASN A 9 -12.56 33.47 -17.66
N PRO A 10 -12.76 33.84 -18.94
CA PRO A 10 -13.78 33.19 -19.78
C PRO A 10 -13.55 31.70 -20.03
N ARG A 11 -12.32 31.20 -19.77
CA ARG A 11 -12.00 29.77 -19.88
C ARG A 11 -12.58 28.92 -18.74
N SER A 12 -12.97 29.50 -17.60
CA SER A 12 -13.54 28.79 -16.46
C SER A 12 -15.02 28.42 -16.63
N GLN A 13 -15.67 28.94 -17.66
CA GLN A 13 -17.12 28.72 -17.91
C GLN A 13 -17.42 27.66 -18.99
N LYS A 14 -16.40 27.07 -19.64
CA LYS A 14 -16.59 25.96 -20.57
C LYS A 14 -16.39 24.66 -19.82
N PRO A 15 -17.37 23.74 -19.77
CA PRO A 15 -17.26 22.47 -19.07
C PRO A 15 -16.11 21.59 -19.58
N PHE A 16 -15.59 21.84 -20.77
CA PHE A 16 -14.43 21.15 -21.34
C PHE A 16 -13.56 22.15 -22.11
N GLY A 17 -12.66 22.83 -21.41
CA GLY A 17 -11.68 23.77 -22.03
C GLY A 17 -10.54 23.06 -22.76
N HIS A 18 -10.46 21.73 -22.70
CA HIS A 18 -9.42 20.88 -23.32
C HIS A 18 -10.01 19.52 -23.66
N THR A 19 -9.34 18.77 -24.49
CA THR A 19 -9.69 17.37 -24.81
C THR A 19 -9.67 16.54 -23.53
N PRO A 20 -10.74 15.81 -23.17
CA PRO A 20 -10.77 14.95 -22.00
C PRO A 20 -9.65 13.90 -22.09
N ALA A 21 -9.10 13.48 -20.95
CA ALA A 21 -8.14 12.38 -20.84
C ALA A 21 -8.88 11.03 -21.03
N THR A 22 -9.35 10.77 -22.27
CA THR A 22 -10.24 9.63 -22.58
C THR A 22 -9.67 8.29 -22.18
N PHE A 23 -8.36 8.09 -22.32
CA PHE A 23 -7.69 6.85 -21.90
C PHE A 23 -7.78 6.65 -20.37
N ALA A 24 -7.56 7.70 -19.58
CA ALA A 24 -7.67 7.61 -18.12
C ALA A 24 -9.13 7.30 -17.70
N VAL A 25 -10.11 7.92 -18.34
CA VAL A 25 -11.53 7.62 -18.09
C VAL A 25 -11.87 6.17 -18.46
N TYR A 26 -11.37 5.67 -19.58
CA TYR A 26 -11.54 4.28 -19.98
C TYR A 26 -10.96 3.30 -18.95
N ILE A 27 -9.72 3.53 -18.50
CA ILE A 27 -9.08 2.68 -17.48
C ILE A 27 -9.86 2.69 -16.17
N VAL A 28 -10.39 3.84 -15.73
CA VAL A 28 -11.27 3.91 -14.55
C VAL A 28 -12.50 3.04 -14.75
N GLY A 29 -13.14 3.09 -15.93
CA GLY A 29 -14.27 2.22 -16.27
C GLY A 29 -13.94 0.74 -16.12
N VAL A 30 -12.84 0.28 -16.73
CA VAL A 30 -12.36 -1.12 -16.63
C VAL A 30 -12.10 -1.54 -15.18
N VAL A 31 -11.50 -0.67 -14.36
CA VAL A 31 -11.26 -0.96 -12.94
C VAL A 31 -12.58 -1.06 -12.16
N LEU A 32 -13.57 -0.24 -12.45
CA LEU A 32 -14.88 -0.30 -11.80
C LEU A 32 -15.67 -1.56 -12.21
N GLU A 33 -15.60 -1.96 -13.47
CA GLU A 33 -16.17 -3.24 -13.94
C GLU A 33 -15.53 -4.41 -13.20
N TRP A 34 -14.19 -4.48 -13.19
CA TRP A 34 -13.47 -5.48 -12.42
C TRP A 34 -13.87 -5.49 -10.94
N ALA A 35 -13.98 -4.33 -10.30
CA ALA A 35 -14.39 -4.24 -8.90
C ALA A 35 -15.81 -4.78 -8.67
N THR A 36 -16.71 -4.56 -9.61
CA THR A 36 -18.08 -5.09 -9.58
C THR A 36 -18.09 -6.62 -9.69
N GLU A 37 -17.32 -7.17 -10.65
CA GLU A 37 -17.15 -8.61 -10.84
C GLU A 37 -16.55 -9.30 -9.60
N GLN A 38 -15.71 -8.57 -8.85
CA GLN A 38 -15.13 -9.04 -7.59
C GLN A 38 -16.13 -9.06 -6.40
N GLY A 39 -17.40 -8.76 -6.63
CA GLY A 39 -18.44 -8.69 -5.60
C GLY A 39 -18.64 -7.31 -5.01
N GLY A 40 -18.12 -6.27 -5.66
CA GLY A 40 -18.29 -4.88 -5.28
C GLY A 40 -17.40 -4.43 -4.10
N LEU A 41 -17.64 -3.21 -3.64
CA LEU A 41 -16.79 -2.56 -2.63
C LEU A 41 -16.77 -3.32 -1.30
N ALA A 42 -17.90 -3.85 -0.85
CA ALA A 42 -17.98 -4.57 0.43
C ALA A 42 -17.16 -5.86 0.43
N ALA A 43 -17.15 -6.61 -0.68
CA ALA A 43 -16.33 -7.81 -0.81
C ALA A 43 -14.84 -7.49 -0.90
N ILE A 44 -14.47 -6.41 -1.61
CA ILE A 44 -13.10 -5.92 -1.69
C ILE A 44 -12.63 -5.43 -0.32
N GLU A 45 -13.43 -4.68 0.42
CA GLU A 45 -13.12 -4.21 1.78
C GLU A 45 -12.82 -5.39 2.70
N LYS A 46 -13.69 -6.39 2.73
CA LYS A 46 -13.49 -7.59 3.56
C LYS A 46 -12.20 -8.33 3.23
N ARG A 47 -11.84 -8.45 1.94
CA ARG A 47 -10.56 -9.04 1.53
C ARG A 47 -9.36 -8.20 1.97
N ASN A 48 -9.45 -6.89 1.83
CA ASN A 48 -8.39 -5.98 2.24
C ASN A 48 -8.18 -5.97 3.77
N GLU A 49 -9.27 -6.08 4.54
CA GLU A 49 -9.20 -6.27 5.99
C GLU A 49 -8.49 -7.57 6.37
N ALA A 50 -8.85 -8.67 5.73
CA ALA A 50 -8.22 -9.97 5.99
C ALA A 50 -6.71 -9.94 5.68
N LYS A 51 -6.30 -9.35 4.55
CA LYS A 51 -4.89 -9.16 4.17
C LYS A 51 -4.13 -8.32 5.19
N ALA A 52 -4.66 -7.14 5.52
CA ALA A 52 -4.04 -6.23 6.47
C ALA A 52 -3.92 -6.86 7.85
N LYS A 53 -5.00 -7.54 8.31
CA LYS A 53 -5.00 -8.24 9.59
C LYS A 53 -3.92 -9.32 9.66
N SER A 54 -3.81 -10.17 8.63
CA SER A 54 -2.79 -11.24 8.58
C SER A 54 -1.38 -10.67 8.75
N LEU A 55 -1.06 -9.58 8.04
CA LEU A 55 0.26 -8.98 8.09
C LEU A 55 0.53 -8.24 9.41
N TYR A 56 -0.45 -7.48 9.92
CA TYR A 56 -0.29 -6.80 11.21
C TYR A 56 -0.23 -7.77 12.38
N ASP A 57 -0.99 -8.86 12.35
CA ASP A 57 -0.89 -9.92 13.37
C ASP A 57 0.53 -10.52 13.40
N ALA A 58 1.14 -10.75 12.23
CA ALA A 58 2.51 -11.25 12.16
C ALA A 58 3.53 -10.24 12.73
N ILE A 59 3.37 -8.95 12.46
CA ILE A 59 4.20 -7.89 13.00
C ILE A 59 4.03 -7.80 14.53
N ASP A 60 2.79 -7.69 14.99
CA ASP A 60 2.48 -7.47 16.41
C ASP A 60 2.84 -8.68 17.29
N SER A 61 2.81 -9.90 16.73
CA SER A 61 3.18 -11.14 17.46
C SER A 61 4.67 -11.49 17.40
N SER A 62 5.48 -10.69 16.70
CA SER A 62 6.92 -10.97 16.52
C SER A 62 7.79 -10.71 17.74
N GLY A 63 7.22 -10.33 18.88
CA GLY A 63 7.99 -9.97 20.08
C GLY A 63 8.84 -8.69 19.92
N GLY A 64 8.49 -7.82 18.97
CA GLY A 64 9.21 -6.58 18.69
C GLY A 64 10.31 -6.72 17.62
N TYR A 65 10.54 -7.90 17.08
CA TYR A 65 11.48 -8.09 15.98
C TYR A 65 11.03 -7.31 14.72
N TYR A 66 9.74 -7.38 14.39
CA TYR A 66 9.07 -6.46 13.47
C TYR A 66 8.30 -5.41 14.25
N ALA A 67 8.45 -4.15 13.88
CA ALA A 67 7.79 -3.04 14.56
C ALA A 67 7.12 -2.10 13.56
N CYS A 68 5.81 -1.91 13.69
CA CYS A 68 5.09 -0.90 12.92
C CYS A 68 5.18 0.46 13.65
N PRO A 69 5.74 1.51 13.01
CA PRO A 69 5.85 2.83 13.64
C PRO A 69 4.53 3.60 13.72
N VAL A 70 3.46 3.06 13.10
CA VAL A 70 2.15 3.70 13.02
C VAL A 70 1.24 3.19 14.13
N GLU A 71 0.59 4.11 14.83
CA GLU A 71 -0.43 3.80 15.84
C GLU A 71 -1.53 2.90 15.27
N LYS A 72 -2.01 1.94 16.05
CA LYS A 72 -2.99 0.93 15.62
C LYS A 72 -4.24 1.54 14.98
N ALA A 73 -4.75 2.64 15.54
CA ALA A 73 -5.95 3.32 15.03
C ALA A 73 -5.74 4.02 13.68
N SER A 74 -4.48 4.27 13.29
CA SER A 74 -4.10 4.98 12.06
C SER A 74 -3.48 4.07 11.02
N ARG A 75 -3.47 2.76 11.24
CA ARG A 75 -2.85 1.79 10.33
C ARG A 75 -3.59 1.70 9.00
N SER A 76 -2.85 1.77 7.89
CA SER A 76 -3.39 1.61 6.54
C SER A 76 -3.71 0.15 6.24
N ARG A 77 -4.84 -0.11 5.58
CA ARG A 77 -5.18 -1.44 5.03
C ARG A 77 -4.51 -1.74 3.69
N MET A 78 -3.78 -0.76 3.10
CA MET A 78 -3.20 -0.86 1.76
C MET A 78 -1.69 -0.80 1.73
N ASN A 79 -1.08 -0.05 2.68
CA ASN A 79 0.36 0.13 2.78
C ASN A 79 0.78 -0.15 4.23
N VAL A 80 1.36 -1.32 4.45
CA VAL A 80 1.87 -1.72 5.75
C VAL A 80 3.35 -1.41 5.82
N VAL A 81 3.71 -0.51 6.74
CA VAL A 81 5.11 -0.13 6.97
C VAL A 81 5.63 -0.76 8.25
N TYR A 82 6.89 -1.22 8.24
CA TYR A 82 7.51 -1.83 9.40
C TYR A 82 9.03 -1.68 9.38
N ARG A 83 9.63 -1.77 10.56
CA ARG A 83 11.07 -1.84 10.77
C ARG A 83 11.43 -3.25 11.24
N ILE A 84 12.68 -3.64 11.05
CA ILE A 84 13.19 -4.96 11.43
C ILE A 84 14.33 -4.78 12.43
N ALA A 85 14.38 -5.59 13.48
CA ALA A 85 15.44 -5.60 14.49
C ALA A 85 15.77 -4.19 15.03
N GLY A 86 14.75 -3.43 15.43
CA GLY A 86 14.91 -2.06 15.91
C GLY A 86 15.30 -1.04 14.85
N GLY A 87 15.18 -1.37 13.56
CA GLY A 87 15.56 -0.51 12.45
C GLY A 87 17.02 -0.68 12.03
N ASN A 88 17.59 -1.87 12.23
CA ASN A 88 18.93 -2.20 11.77
C ASN A 88 18.97 -2.30 10.23
N GLU A 89 19.64 -1.33 9.60
CA GLU A 89 19.67 -1.20 8.14
C GLU A 89 20.29 -2.40 7.42
N GLU A 90 21.28 -3.07 8.02
CA GLU A 90 21.92 -4.24 7.41
C GLU A 90 20.97 -5.43 7.40
N VAL A 91 20.20 -5.63 8.48
CA VAL A 91 19.17 -6.67 8.56
C VAL A 91 18.02 -6.35 7.59
N GLU A 92 17.61 -5.09 7.47
CA GLU A 92 16.58 -4.67 6.52
C GLU A 92 17.02 -4.87 5.07
N LYS A 93 18.29 -4.60 4.73
CA LYS A 93 18.87 -4.87 3.40
C LYS A 93 18.95 -6.38 3.10
N GLN A 94 19.36 -7.17 4.09
CA GLN A 94 19.40 -8.63 3.93
C GLN A 94 18.00 -9.19 3.72
N PHE A 95 17.02 -8.76 4.54
CA PHE A 95 15.61 -9.13 4.37
C PHE A 95 15.10 -8.82 2.97
N ALA A 96 15.36 -7.60 2.47
CA ALA A 96 14.92 -7.20 1.14
C ALA A 96 15.53 -8.05 0.02
N LYS A 97 16.82 -8.41 0.16
CA LYS A 97 17.54 -9.27 -0.78
C LYS A 97 16.98 -10.69 -0.81
N ASP A 98 16.79 -11.28 0.37
CA ASP A 98 16.32 -12.66 0.49
C ASP A 98 14.84 -12.78 0.09
N ALA A 99 14.02 -11.79 0.44
CA ALA A 99 12.65 -11.69 -0.01
C ALA A 99 12.55 -11.63 -1.54
N ALA A 100 13.37 -10.78 -2.18
CA ALA A 100 13.42 -10.68 -3.64
C ALA A 100 13.83 -12.01 -4.30
N ALA A 101 14.80 -12.74 -3.72
CA ALA A 101 15.20 -14.07 -4.17
C ALA A 101 14.07 -15.10 -4.03
N ALA A 102 13.18 -14.93 -3.03
CA ALA A 102 11.98 -15.74 -2.84
C ALA A 102 10.77 -15.26 -3.69
N GLY A 103 10.96 -14.28 -4.60
CA GLY A 103 9.89 -13.74 -5.45
C GLY A 103 9.03 -12.65 -4.80
N LEU A 104 9.36 -12.21 -3.59
CA LEU A 104 8.65 -11.15 -2.86
C LEU A 104 9.33 -9.80 -3.13
N VAL A 105 8.89 -9.12 -4.18
CA VAL A 105 9.51 -7.89 -4.68
C VAL A 105 8.81 -6.62 -4.17
N GLY A 106 9.54 -5.48 -4.20
CA GLY A 106 8.96 -4.16 -3.91
C GLY A 106 8.76 -3.87 -2.42
N LEU A 107 9.44 -4.59 -1.52
CA LEU A 107 9.32 -4.43 -0.07
C LEU A 107 10.13 -3.26 0.53
N PRO A 108 11.27 -2.79 -0.02
CA PRO A 108 11.97 -1.65 0.56
C PRO A 108 11.07 -0.42 0.71
N GLY A 109 11.19 0.27 1.84
CA GLY A 109 10.45 1.49 2.14
C GLY A 109 10.91 2.69 1.30
N HIS A 110 10.32 3.86 1.58
CA HIS A 110 10.70 5.08 0.86
C HIS A 110 12.13 5.50 1.22
N ARG A 111 12.91 5.99 0.25
CA ARG A 111 14.33 6.35 0.43
C ARG A 111 14.59 7.32 1.58
N SER A 112 13.65 8.23 1.86
CA SER A 112 13.80 9.24 2.93
C SER A 112 13.42 8.71 4.32
N VAL A 113 12.72 7.58 4.41
CA VAL A 113 12.21 7.02 5.68
C VAL A 113 12.92 5.72 6.06
N GLY A 114 13.33 4.96 5.05
CA GLY A 114 13.89 3.62 5.24
C GLY A 114 12.83 2.59 5.62
N GLY A 115 13.29 1.48 6.19
CA GLY A 115 12.43 0.39 6.60
C GLY A 115 11.83 -0.42 5.45
N MET A 116 10.78 -1.12 5.75
CA MET A 116 10.05 -1.96 4.81
C MET A 116 8.62 -1.45 4.59
N ARG A 117 8.08 -1.72 3.40
CA ARG A 117 6.71 -1.37 3.04
C ARG A 117 6.08 -2.46 2.17
N ALA A 118 5.08 -3.12 2.67
CA ALA A 118 4.24 -4.02 1.89
C ALA A 118 3.05 -3.24 1.29
N SER A 119 3.03 -3.10 -0.03
CA SER A 119 1.92 -2.48 -0.77
C SER A 119 0.93 -3.58 -1.17
N ILE A 120 -0.11 -3.79 -0.35
CA ILE A 120 -1.10 -4.87 -0.48
C ILE A 120 -2.40 -4.38 -1.13
N TYR A 121 -2.29 -3.70 -2.27
CA TYR A 121 -3.43 -3.14 -2.99
C TYR A 121 -4.47 -4.19 -3.41
N ASN A 122 -5.60 -3.75 -4.00
CA ASN A 122 -6.75 -4.59 -4.30
C ASN A 122 -6.41 -5.83 -5.16
N ALA A 123 -5.44 -5.72 -6.07
CA ALA A 123 -5.03 -6.82 -6.95
C ALA A 123 -4.09 -7.84 -6.28
N VAL A 124 -3.50 -7.50 -5.11
CA VAL A 124 -2.68 -8.45 -4.34
C VAL A 124 -3.61 -9.44 -3.64
N THR A 125 -3.36 -10.73 -3.81
CA THR A 125 -4.19 -11.78 -3.22
C THR A 125 -3.84 -12.04 -1.75
N LEU A 126 -4.73 -12.73 -1.03
CA LEU A 126 -4.46 -13.13 0.36
C LEU A 126 -3.27 -14.10 0.44
N GLU A 127 -3.17 -15.03 -0.52
CA GLU A 127 -2.09 -16.01 -0.61
C GLU A 127 -0.72 -15.33 -0.77
N ALA A 128 -0.65 -14.24 -1.54
CA ALA A 128 0.59 -13.46 -1.68
C ALA A 128 0.99 -12.79 -0.35
N VAL A 129 0.03 -12.31 0.43
CA VAL A 129 0.28 -11.77 1.77
C VAL A 129 0.70 -12.87 2.75
N GLU A 130 0.08 -14.03 2.70
CA GLU A 130 0.44 -15.19 3.53
C GLU A 130 1.85 -15.71 3.19
N ALA A 131 2.24 -15.69 1.92
CA ALA A 131 3.60 -16.01 1.50
C ALA A 131 4.62 -15.05 2.15
N LEU A 132 4.32 -13.74 2.17
CA LEU A 132 5.14 -12.76 2.87
C LEU A 132 5.19 -13.03 4.38
N VAL A 133 4.06 -13.31 5.01
CA VAL A 133 3.98 -13.62 6.46
C VAL A 133 4.82 -14.86 6.80
N ASN A 134 4.74 -15.91 5.99
CA ASN A 134 5.53 -17.12 6.19
C ASN A 134 7.03 -16.85 6.02
N PHE A 135 7.41 -16.05 5.01
CA PHE A 135 8.78 -15.60 4.83
C PHE A 135 9.27 -14.78 6.04
N MET A 136 8.47 -13.86 6.56
CA MET A 136 8.81 -13.06 7.75
C MET A 136 9.09 -13.95 8.97
N ARG A 137 8.24 -14.94 9.21
CA ARG A 137 8.43 -15.89 10.34
C ARG A 137 9.73 -16.68 10.19
N GLU A 138 10.01 -17.18 9.00
CA GLU A 138 11.23 -17.92 8.73
C GLU A 138 12.47 -17.03 8.83
N PHE A 139 12.42 -15.83 8.32
CA PHE A 139 13.53 -14.87 8.43
C PHE A 139 13.82 -14.52 9.89
N GLN A 140 12.78 -14.27 10.70
CA GLN A 140 12.95 -14.05 12.13
C GLN A 140 13.57 -15.26 12.84
N ARG A 141 13.16 -16.48 12.49
CA ARG A 141 13.72 -17.71 13.07
C ARG A 141 15.24 -17.88 12.81
N THR A 142 15.71 -17.37 11.67
CA THR A 142 17.11 -17.53 11.24
C THR A 142 18.01 -16.33 11.57
N HIS A 143 17.43 -15.15 11.83
CA HIS A 143 18.16 -13.88 12.03
C HIS A 143 17.73 -13.12 13.31
N GLY A 144 16.79 -13.66 14.09
CA GLY A 144 16.28 -13.07 15.32
C GLY A 144 16.96 -13.54 16.62
#